data_9551a269f0f7e903b5cfe02ace2867ab
#
_entry.id   9551a269f0f7e903b5cfe02ace2867ab
#
_cell.length_a   1.000
_cell.length_b   1.000
_cell.length_c   1.000
_cell.angle_alpha   90.00
_cell.angle_beta   90.00
_cell.angle_gamma   90.00
#
_symmetry.space_group_name_H-M   'P 1'
#
loop_
_entity.id
_entity.type
_entity.pdbx_description
1 polymer ?
#
loop_
_entity_poly.entity_id
_entity_poly.type
_entity_poly.pdbx_seq_one_letter_code
_entity_poly.pdbx_strand_id
1 'polypeptide(L)'
;MDLTKLRQSDKEKQLLKQYSSEDFTDIQKKYQDEGTKYCFEVLDGKRTTGYNIKLACYRHLRDLKRVENNANDFPFYYDLTKCKQVMNFAKICPNVDTGKPVALMAWQNFILCQIFGWRDDNQNKRYSSVIVSVARAQGKTYLCAIIACYAYLIEASGKNNQDLMVTSNITEQAKKIYGYISTMMNQLTSTNPLFKEYKKKTDMDVQFNRVIQRNTNNRLLQLSAESGKFDSYHFLSAIFDEAGETNHSVVTDKITSGQINTPNSQFIQISTAYPDSTVPFKQEEDVVIKAMEQDDKREGDHQLALIWAQDSEDKSINQKLG
;
A
#
# COMPACT_ATOMS: atom_id res chain seq x y z
N MET A 1 -12.08 -14.60 -15.10
CA MET A 1 -11.18 -15.78 -14.94
C MET A 1 -11.24 -16.27 -13.49
N ASP A 2 -11.37 -17.57 -13.27
CA ASP A 2 -11.34 -18.17 -11.93
C ASP A 2 -10.15 -19.13 -11.83
N LEU A 3 -9.09 -18.68 -11.18
CA LEU A 3 -7.87 -19.47 -10.97
C LEU A 3 -7.93 -20.36 -9.72
N THR A 4 -8.93 -20.17 -8.86
CA THR A 4 -9.04 -20.93 -7.60
C THR A 4 -9.28 -22.43 -7.81
N LYS A 5 -9.79 -22.80 -8.97
CA LYS A 5 -10.05 -24.20 -9.35
C LYS A 5 -8.80 -24.95 -9.82
N LEU A 6 -7.68 -24.23 -10.01
CA LEU A 6 -6.43 -24.82 -10.48
C LEU A 6 -5.53 -25.23 -9.31
N ARG A 7 -4.64 -26.22 -9.58
CA ARG A 7 -3.56 -26.54 -8.65
C ARG A 7 -2.57 -25.36 -8.59
N GLN A 8 -1.95 -25.13 -7.45
CA GLN A 8 -1.01 -24.02 -7.27
C GLN A 8 0.09 -24.00 -8.36
N SER A 9 0.63 -25.16 -8.71
CA SER A 9 1.62 -25.33 -9.79
C SER A 9 1.17 -24.85 -11.19
N ASP A 10 -0.14 -24.84 -11.43
CA ASP A 10 -0.71 -24.55 -12.74
C ASP A 10 -1.21 -23.11 -12.87
N LYS A 11 -1.43 -22.43 -11.73
CA LYS A 11 -1.99 -21.07 -11.69
C LYS A 11 -1.09 -20.06 -12.42
N GLU A 12 0.22 -20.06 -12.13
CA GLU A 12 1.17 -19.16 -12.78
C GLU A 12 1.21 -19.36 -14.28
N LYS A 13 1.30 -20.62 -14.72
CA LYS A 13 1.31 -20.97 -16.14
C LYS A 13 0.04 -20.50 -16.85
N GLN A 14 -1.12 -20.71 -16.24
CA GLN A 14 -2.40 -20.27 -16.80
C GLN A 14 -2.52 -18.75 -16.87
N LEU A 15 -2.05 -18.03 -15.82
CA LEU A 15 -2.03 -16.58 -15.79
C LEU A 15 -1.16 -16.02 -16.91
N LEU A 16 0.08 -16.52 -17.08
CA LEU A 16 0.98 -16.06 -18.11
C LEU A 16 0.49 -16.41 -19.53
N LYS A 17 -0.17 -17.57 -19.69
CA LYS A 17 -0.83 -17.92 -20.96
C LYS A 17 -1.93 -16.92 -21.31
N GLN A 18 -2.72 -16.50 -20.33
CA GLN A 18 -3.79 -15.53 -20.55
C GLN A 18 -3.22 -14.16 -20.86
N TYR A 19 -2.22 -13.68 -20.10
CA TYR A 19 -1.50 -12.44 -20.41
C TYR A 19 -0.98 -12.42 -21.85
N SER A 20 -0.32 -13.50 -22.28
CA SER A 20 0.22 -13.61 -23.66
C SER A 20 -0.83 -13.70 -24.76
N SER A 21 -2.07 -14.06 -24.43
CA SER A 21 -3.18 -14.11 -25.39
C SER A 21 -3.94 -12.79 -25.56
N GLU A 22 -3.64 -11.80 -24.70
CA GLU A 22 -4.30 -10.50 -24.72
C GLU A 22 -3.39 -9.41 -25.30
N ASP A 23 -3.99 -8.48 -26.04
CA ASP A 23 -3.29 -7.29 -26.52
C ASP A 23 -3.34 -6.16 -25.46
N PHE A 24 -2.18 -5.72 -25.01
CA PHE A 24 -1.97 -4.61 -24.08
C PHE A 24 -1.20 -3.45 -24.71
N THR A 25 -1.06 -3.42 -26.04
CA THR A 25 -0.25 -2.41 -26.75
C THR A 25 -0.70 -0.98 -26.45
N ASP A 26 -2.00 -0.71 -26.45
CA ASP A 26 -2.52 0.63 -26.18
C ASP A 26 -2.40 1.00 -24.70
N ILE A 27 -2.57 0.04 -23.78
CA ILE A 27 -2.30 0.23 -22.35
C ILE A 27 -0.83 0.62 -22.14
N GLN A 28 0.10 -0.10 -22.75
CA GLN A 28 1.53 0.18 -22.62
C GLN A 28 1.93 1.55 -23.18
N LYS A 29 1.27 2.01 -24.26
CA LYS A 29 1.50 3.35 -24.82
C LYS A 29 0.95 4.46 -23.93
N LYS A 30 -0.26 4.27 -23.39
CA LYS A 30 -0.97 5.29 -22.60
C LYS A 30 -0.45 5.42 -21.18
N TYR A 31 -0.20 4.31 -20.50
CA TYR A 31 0.16 4.27 -19.09
C TYR A 31 1.66 4.07 -18.91
N GLN A 32 2.40 5.18 -18.83
CA GLN A 32 3.86 5.22 -18.78
C GLN A 32 4.41 5.49 -17.36
N ASP A 33 3.55 5.36 -16.33
CA ASP A 33 3.97 5.49 -14.95
C ASP A 33 4.82 4.30 -14.46
N GLU A 34 5.56 4.51 -13.38
CA GLU A 34 6.48 3.51 -12.82
C GLU A 34 5.78 2.22 -12.36
N GLY A 35 4.52 2.34 -11.88
CA GLY A 35 3.73 1.18 -11.46
C GLY A 35 3.34 0.29 -12.63
N THR A 36 2.82 0.89 -13.72
CA THR A 36 2.43 0.14 -14.93
C THR A 36 3.64 -0.45 -15.64
N LYS A 37 4.76 0.29 -15.73
CA LYS A 37 6.02 -0.25 -16.29
C LYS A 37 6.51 -1.46 -15.51
N TYR A 38 6.45 -1.42 -14.17
CA TYR A 38 6.82 -2.55 -13.33
C TYR A 38 5.99 -3.79 -13.67
N CYS A 39 4.67 -3.63 -13.87
CA CYS A 39 3.79 -4.75 -14.23
C CYS A 39 4.20 -5.43 -15.54
N PHE A 40 4.51 -4.65 -16.58
CA PHE A 40 5.01 -5.20 -17.84
C PHE A 40 6.37 -5.91 -17.67
N GLU A 41 7.31 -5.30 -16.93
CA GLU A 41 8.61 -5.93 -16.68
C GLU A 41 8.50 -7.28 -15.95
N VAL A 42 7.56 -7.40 -15.00
CA VAL A 42 7.28 -8.64 -14.28
C VAL A 42 6.66 -9.69 -15.20
N LEU A 43 5.62 -9.32 -15.94
CA LEU A 43 4.86 -10.27 -16.77
C LEU A 43 5.63 -10.70 -18.02
N ASP A 44 6.50 -9.83 -18.55
CA ASP A 44 7.43 -10.13 -19.64
C ASP A 44 8.66 -10.96 -19.18
N GLY A 45 8.75 -11.30 -17.89
CA GLY A 45 9.86 -12.07 -17.34
C GLY A 45 11.18 -11.30 -17.17
N LYS A 46 11.17 -9.96 -17.32
CA LYS A 46 12.36 -9.11 -17.12
C LYS A 46 12.71 -8.95 -15.63
N ARG A 47 11.74 -9.25 -14.74
CA ARG A 47 11.92 -9.28 -13.29
C ARG A 47 11.43 -10.61 -12.73
N THR A 48 12.27 -11.25 -11.93
CA THR A 48 11.90 -12.46 -11.21
C THR A 48 11.02 -12.11 -10.01
N THR A 49 9.81 -12.64 -9.98
CA THR A 49 8.85 -12.50 -8.86
C THR A 49 8.05 -13.78 -8.72
N GLY A 50 7.46 -14.00 -7.52
CA GLY A 50 6.52 -15.09 -7.29
C GLY A 50 5.16 -14.85 -7.94
N TYR A 51 4.32 -15.89 -7.90
CA TYR A 51 2.98 -15.90 -8.48
C TYR A 51 2.10 -14.74 -8.02
N ASN A 52 2.10 -14.42 -6.72
CA ASN A 52 1.21 -13.39 -6.15
C ASN A 52 1.46 -11.99 -6.75
N ILE A 53 2.72 -11.66 -7.01
CA ILE A 53 3.06 -10.38 -7.68
C ILE A 53 2.68 -10.40 -9.15
N LYS A 54 2.85 -11.52 -9.85
CA LYS A 54 2.39 -11.67 -11.23
C LYS A 54 0.86 -11.52 -11.32
N LEU A 55 0.13 -12.08 -10.35
CA LEU A 55 -1.32 -11.93 -10.24
C LEU A 55 -1.73 -10.47 -10.04
N ALA A 56 -1.07 -9.74 -9.12
CA ALA A 56 -1.34 -8.32 -8.89
C ALA A 56 -1.02 -7.47 -10.13
N CYS A 57 0.09 -7.74 -10.80
CA CYS A 57 0.47 -7.05 -12.04
C CYS A 57 -0.52 -7.31 -13.17
N TYR A 58 -0.93 -8.56 -13.37
CA TYR A 58 -1.90 -8.91 -14.40
C TYR A 58 -3.28 -8.29 -14.11
N ARG A 59 -3.73 -8.31 -12.84
CA ARG A 59 -4.94 -7.61 -12.41
C ARG A 59 -4.88 -6.13 -12.77
N HIS A 60 -3.78 -5.45 -12.47
CA HIS A 60 -3.60 -4.04 -12.80
C HIS A 60 -3.77 -3.78 -14.30
N LEU A 61 -3.06 -4.51 -15.16
CA LEU A 61 -3.14 -4.31 -16.62
C LEU A 61 -4.55 -4.61 -17.18
N ARG A 62 -5.17 -5.67 -16.69
CA ARG A 62 -6.54 -6.03 -17.08
C ARG A 62 -7.56 -4.97 -16.64
N ASP A 63 -7.39 -4.40 -15.43
CA ASP A 63 -8.27 -3.37 -14.93
C ASP A 63 -8.08 -2.04 -15.69
N LEU A 64 -6.86 -1.70 -16.12
CA LEU A 64 -6.63 -0.61 -17.07
C LEU A 64 -7.36 -0.84 -18.39
N LYS A 65 -7.36 -2.06 -18.90
CA LYS A 65 -8.10 -2.43 -20.10
C LYS A 65 -9.62 -2.30 -19.93
N ARG A 66 -10.15 -2.59 -18.73
CA ARG A 66 -11.56 -2.33 -18.40
C ARG A 66 -11.90 -0.84 -18.43
N VAL A 67 -11.02 -0.01 -17.87
CA VAL A 67 -11.17 1.45 -17.94
C VAL A 67 -11.24 1.93 -19.39
N GLU A 68 -10.29 1.50 -20.22
CA GLU A 68 -10.25 1.92 -21.64
C GLU A 68 -11.46 1.43 -22.44
N ASN A 69 -12.00 0.28 -22.13
CA ASN A 69 -13.18 -0.28 -22.77
C ASN A 69 -14.51 0.24 -22.19
N ASN A 70 -14.47 1.19 -21.23
CA ASN A 70 -15.66 1.70 -20.54
C ASN A 70 -16.56 0.58 -20.00
N ALA A 71 -15.98 -0.41 -19.33
CA ALA A 71 -16.73 -1.54 -18.80
C ALA A 71 -17.77 -1.04 -17.78
N ASN A 72 -19.06 -1.23 -18.08
CA ASN A 72 -20.18 -0.69 -17.29
C ASN A 72 -20.22 -1.13 -15.83
N ASP A 73 -19.55 -2.24 -15.50
CA ASP A 73 -19.48 -2.82 -14.16
C ASP A 73 -18.19 -2.46 -13.41
N PHE A 74 -17.37 -1.54 -13.95
CA PHE A 74 -16.08 -1.15 -13.36
C PHE A 74 -16.06 0.34 -12.98
N PRO A 75 -16.48 0.71 -11.75
CA PRO A 75 -16.61 2.10 -11.32
C PRO A 75 -15.28 2.69 -10.83
N PHE A 76 -14.17 2.30 -11.44
CA PHE A 76 -12.84 2.77 -11.06
C PHE A 76 -12.07 3.28 -12.27
N TYR A 77 -11.14 4.19 -12.01
CA TYR A 77 -10.18 4.65 -13.00
C TYR A 77 -8.78 4.80 -12.37
N TYR A 78 -7.77 4.85 -13.23
CA TYR A 78 -6.39 4.99 -12.78
C TYR A 78 -5.89 6.41 -13.08
N ASP A 79 -5.66 7.18 -12.01
CA ASP A 79 -5.26 8.59 -12.09
C ASP A 79 -3.74 8.72 -12.17
N LEU A 80 -3.23 8.94 -13.38
CA LEU A 80 -1.80 9.18 -13.63
C LEU A 80 -1.29 10.44 -12.92
N THR A 81 -2.15 11.42 -12.65
CA THR A 81 -1.77 12.64 -11.91
C THR A 81 -1.47 12.30 -10.45
N LYS A 82 -2.29 11.45 -9.84
CA LYS A 82 -2.06 10.96 -8.47
C LYS A 82 -0.80 10.10 -8.38
N CYS A 83 -0.55 9.22 -9.37
CA CYS A 83 0.69 8.46 -9.44
C CYS A 83 1.90 9.39 -9.53
N LYS A 84 1.88 10.36 -10.42
CA LYS A 84 2.95 11.35 -10.56
C LYS A 84 3.14 12.17 -9.28
N GLN A 85 2.05 12.54 -8.61
CA GLN A 85 2.08 13.32 -7.39
C GLN A 85 2.76 12.55 -6.25
N VAL A 86 2.37 11.30 -5.99
CA VAL A 86 3.00 10.49 -4.94
C VAL A 86 4.46 10.16 -5.26
N MET A 87 4.79 9.91 -6.53
CA MET A 87 6.17 9.68 -6.97
C MET A 87 7.05 10.91 -6.78
N ASN A 88 6.55 12.10 -7.09
CA ASN A 88 7.28 13.35 -6.87
C ASN A 88 7.45 13.65 -5.37
N PHE A 89 6.43 13.35 -4.56
CA PHE A 89 6.53 13.45 -3.11
C PHE A 89 7.62 12.50 -2.56
N ALA A 90 7.62 11.24 -2.98
CA ALA A 90 8.61 10.26 -2.53
C ALA A 90 10.06 10.69 -2.87
N LYS A 91 10.27 11.34 -4.03
CA LYS A 91 11.59 11.85 -4.46
C LYS A 91 12.17 12.94 -3.56
N ILE A 92 11.34 13.63 -2.79
CA ILE A 92 11.79 14.67 -1.85
C ILE A 92 11.80 14.22 -0.40
N CYS A 93 11.30 13.01 -0.11
CA CYS A 93 11.30 12.46 1.23
C CYS A 93 12.73 12.10 1.66
N PRO A 94 13.22 12.65 2.78
CA PRO A 94 14.56 12.34 3.27
C PRO A 94 14.61 10.94 3.88
N ASN A 95 15.69 10.23 3.65
CA ASN A 95 16.07 9.09 4.48
C ASN A 95 16.53 9.59 5.84
N VAL A 96 16.07 8.95 6.92
CA VAL A 96 16.34 9.40 8.29
C VAL A 96 17.83 9.34 8.68
N ASP A 97 18.57 8.37 8.14
CA ASP A 97 19.98 8.17 8.50
C ASP A 97 20.89 9.19 7.80
N THR A 98 20.54 9.61 6.59
CA THR A 98 21.39 10.46 5.76
C THR A 98 20.86 11.90 5.61
N GLY A 99 19.60 12.13 5.95
CA GLY A 99 18.90 13.40 5.72
C GLY A 99 18.70 13.75 4.24
N LYS A 100 19.03 12.84 3.32
CA LYS A 100 18.92 13.04 1.86
C LYS A 100 17.86 12.11 1.26
N PRO A 101 17.19 12.54 0.19
CA PRO A 101 16.28 11.64 -0.53
C PRO A 101 17.01 10.41 -1.08
N VAL A 102 16.36 9.27 -1.05
CA VAL A 102 16.83 8.01 -1.61
C VAL A 102 15.87 7.57 -2.71
N ALA A 103 16.42 7.16 -3.84
CA ALA A 103 15.61 6.61 -4.92
C ALA A 103 14.92 5.30 -4.47
N LEU A 104 13.61 5.24 -4.65
CA LEU A 104 12.85 4.04 -4.36
C LEU A 104 13.15 2.95 -5.39
N MET A 105 13.10 1.71 -4.93
CA MET A 105 13.15 0.55 -5.81
C MET A 105 11.86 0.45 -6.64
N ALA A 106 11.92 -0.20 -7.80
CA ALA A 106 10.78 -0.31 -8.71
C ALA A 106 9.52 -0.92 -8.05
N TRP A 107 9.70 -1.92 -7.18
CA TRP A 107 8.59 -2.52 -6.44
C TRP A 107 7.96 -1.57 -5.40
N GLN A 108 8.74 -0.67 -4.80
CA GLN A 108 8.22 0.36 -3.88
C GLN A 108 7.40 1.40 -4.65
N ASN A 109 7.88 1.78 -5.84
CA ASN A 109 7.15 2.65 -6.75
C ASN A 109 5.81 2.02 -7.16
N PHE A 110 5.82 0.72 -7.47
CA PHE A 110 4.60 -0.03 -7.79
C PHE A 110 3.60 -0.01 -6.64
N ILE A 111 4.03 -0.24 -5.39
CA ILE A 111 3.15 -0.13 -4.21
C ILE A 111 2.50 1.24 -4.13
N LEU A 112 3.28 2.33 -4.23
CA LEU A 112 2.75 3.69 -4.14
C LEU A 112 1.75 3.99 -5.24
N CYS A 113 2.03 3.59 -6.48
CA CYS A 113 1.12 3.77 -7.61
C CYS A 113 -0.17 2.96 -7.44
N GLN A 114 -0.10 1.74 -6.91
CA GLN A 114 -1.31 0.95 -6.63
C GLN A 114 -2.17 1.57 -5.54
N ILE A 115 -1.57 1.99 -4.43
CA ILE A 115 -2.28 2.55 -3.27
C ILE A 115 -2.95 3.88 -3.61
N PHE A 116 -2.28 4.74 -4.35
CA PHE A 116 -2.73 6.12 -4.56
C PHE A 116 -3.25 6.42 -5.96
N GLY A 117 -2.96 5.59 -6.96
CA GLY A 117 -3.37 5.83 -8.34
C GLY A 117 -4.79 5.41 -8.66
N TRP A 118 -5.28 4.31 -8.09
CA TRP A 118 -6.64 3.83 -8.35
C TRP A 118 -7.70 4.62 -7.55
N ARG A 119 -8.74 5.11 -8.26
CA ARG A 119 -9.82 5.94 -7.70
C ARG A 119 -11.20 5.47 -8.19
N ASP A 120 -12.23 5.79 -7.41
CA ASP A 120 -13.63 5.72 -7.83
C ASP A 120 -14.12 7.09 -8.38
N ASP A 121 -15.34 7.14 -8.87
CA ASP A 121 -15.95 8.36 -9.43
C ASP A 121 -16.06 9.51 -8.40
N ASN A 122 -16.04 9.21 -7.11
CA ASN A 122 -16.04 10.18 -6.01
C ASN A 122 -14.63 10.60 -5.58
N GLN A 123 -13.59 10.24 -6.33
CA GLN A 123 -12.18 10.50 -6.03
C GLN A 123 -11.66 9.74 -4.79
N ASN A 124 -12.40 8.77 -4.26
CA ASN A 124 -11.92 7.94 -3.18
C ASN A 124 -10.92 6.90 -3.70
N LYS A 125 -10.00 6.48 -2.83
CA LYS A 125 -9.10 5.37 -3.13
C LYS A 125 -9.90 4.09 -3.37
N ARG A 126 -9.60 3.37 -4.45
CA ARG A 126 -10.22 2.08 -4.74
C ARG A 126 -9.97 1.05 -3.63
N TYR A 127 -8.73 0.96 -3.16
CA TYR A 127 -8.35 -0.06 -2.20
C TYR A 127 -8.49 0.48 -0.78
N SER A 128 -9.52 0.03 -0.08
CA SER A 128 -9.73 0.31 1.35
C SER A 128 -8.89 -0.61 2.25
N SER A 129 -8.57 -1.82 1.79
CA SER A 129 -7.69 -2.77 2.47
C SER A 129 -6.51 -3.15 1.59
N VAL A 130 -5.30 -2.97 2.14
CA VAL A 130 -4.04 -3.26 1.44
C VAL A 130 -3.15 -4.12 2.32
N ILE A 131 -2.69 -5.25 1.79
CA ILE A 131 -1.75 -6.14 2.44
C ILE A 131 -0.44 -6.13 1.65
N VAL A 132 0.65 -5.83 2.33
CA VAL A 132 2.00 -5.85 1.75
C VAL A 132 2.87 -6.80 2.54
N SER A 133 3.37 -7.84 1.88
CA SER A 133 4.29 -8.80 2.47
C SER A 133 5.61 -8.80 1.71
N VAL A 134 6.70 -8.45 2.38
CA VAL A 134 8.03 -8.33 1.76
C VAL A 134 9.14 -8.71 2.76
N ALA A 135 10.23 -9.24 2.26
CA ALA A 135 11.35 -9.73 3.09
C ALA A 135 11.88 -8.66 4.07
N ARG A 136 12.56 -9.12 5.12
CA ARG A 136 13.23 -8.23 6.10
C ARG A 136 14.32 -7.39 5.40
N ALA A 137 14.65 -6.26 6.01
CA ALA A 137 15.68 -5.32 5.56
C ALA A 137 15.44 -4.70 4.15
N GLN A 138 14.21 -4.71 3.64
CA GLN A 138 13.84 -4.14 2.34
C GLN A 138 13.32 -2.69 2.44
N GLY A 139 13.55 -1.98 3.54
CA GLY A 139 13.15 -0.58 3.68
C GLY A 139 11.66 -0.36 3.95
N LYS A 140 10.94 -1.35 4.53
CA LYS A 140 9.52 -1.25 4.89
C LYS A 140 9.20 0.00 5.71
N THR A 141 9.96 0.25 6.78
CA THR A 141 9.73 1.37 7.70
C THR A 141 9.82 2.73 6.99
N TYR A 142 10.79 2.88 6.08
CA TYR A 142 10.92 4.09 5.26
C TYR A 142 9.72 4.26 4.31
N LEU A 143 9.28 3.18 3.66
CA LEU A 143 8.10 3.19 2.81
C LEU A 143 6.83 3.53 3.60
N CYS A 144 6.63 2.94 4.79
CA CYS A 144 5.53 3.29 5.70
C CYS A 144 5.54 4.78 6.04
N ALA A 145 6.70 5.35 6.33
CA ALA A 145 6.83 6.78 6.63
C ALA A 145 6.45 7.66 5.43
N ILE A 146 6.86 7.30 4.21
CA ILE A 146 6.45 8.01 2.98
C ILE A 146 4.94 7.96 2.82
N ILE A 147 4.32 6.78 2.96
CA ILE A 147 2.87 6.60 2.83
C ILE A 147 2.13 7.45 3.88
N ALA A 148 2.55 7.39 5.15
CA ALA A 148 1.94 8.15 6.24
C ALA A 148 2.07 9.67 6.01
N CYS A 149 3.26 10.15 5.64
CA CYS A 149 3.50 11.57 5.37
C CYS A 149 2.71 12.06 4.16
N TYR A 150 2.61 11.27 3.08
CA TYR A 150 1.80 11.61 1.91
C TYR A 150 0.30 11.65 2.26
N ALA A 151 -0.18 10.65 2.97
CA ALA A 151 -1.58 10.61 3.41
C ALA A 151 -1.94 11.83 4.29
N TYR A 152 -1.03 12.25 5.17
CA TYR A 152 -1.26 13.38 6.07
C TYR A 152 -1.10 14.74 5.38
N LEU A 153 -0.03 14.95 4.63
CA LEU A 153 0.28 16.25 4.01
C LEU A 153 -0.50 16.52 2.73
N ILE A 154 -0.90 15.47 1.99
CA ILE A 154 -1.52 15.59 0.67
C ILE A 154 -2.97 15.10 0.68
N GLU A 155 -3.24 13.84 1.07
CA GLU A 155 -4.61 13.27 1.00
C GLU A 155 -5.57 13.88 2.04
N ALA A 156 -5.07 14.28 3.22
CA ALA A 156 -5.84 14.98 4.24
C ALA A 156 -5.87 16.50 4.05
N SER A 157 -5.11 17.04 3.08
CA SER A 157 -5.08 18.48 2.81
C SER A 157 -6.44 19.00 2.37
N GLY A 158 -6.86 20.13 2.94
CA GLY A 158 -8.17 20.71 2.66
C GLY A 158 -9.35 20.04 3.37
N LYS A 159 -9.10 19.01 4.19
CA LYS A 159 -10.09 18.35 5.04
C LYS A 159 -9.89 18.75 6.50
N ASN A 160 -10.92 18.56 7.31
CA ASN A 160 -10.88 18.83 8.75
C ASN A 160 -11.24 17.55 9.54
N ASN A 161 -10.78 17.48 10.80
CA ASN A 161 -11.04 16.38 11.73
C ASN A 161 -10.62 15.00 11.18
N GLN A 162 -9.48 14.94 10.47
CA GLN A 162 -8.99 13.69 9.96
C GLN A 162 -7.99 13.06 10.92
N ASP A 163 -8.27 11.82 11.31
CA ASP A 163 -7.34 11.00 12.08
C ASP A 163 -6.60 10.05 11.15
N LEU A 164 -5.30 9.99 11.30
CA LEU A 164 -4.42 9.01 10.68
C LEU A 164 -3.65 8.29 11.78
N MET A 165 -3.22 7.07 11.52
CA MET A 165 -2.54 6.26 12.52
C MET A 165 -1.39 5.47 11.92
N VAL A 166 -0.34 5.34 12.72
CA VAL A 166 0.65 4.26 12.54
C VAL A 166 0.72 3.44 13.82
N THR A 167 0.75 2.14 13.66
CA THR A 167 0.81 1.19 14.77
C THR A 167 1.72 0.00 14.46
N SER A 168 2.09 -0.71 15.48
CA SER A 168 2.74 -2.01 15.43
C SER A 168 2.32 -2.82 16.65
N ASN A 169 2.67 -4.12 16.69
CA ASN A 169 2.33 -5.02 17.78
C ASN A 169 2.88 -4.54 19.11
N ILE A 170 4.13 -4.11 19.13
CA ILE A 170 4.81 -3.62 20.33
C ILE A 170 5.10 -2.13 20.24
N THR A 171 5.07 -1.48 21.40
CA THR A 171 5.26 -0.02 21.52
C THR A 171 6.58 0.46 20.89
N GLU A 172 7.68 -0.27 21.07
CA GLU A 172 8.99 0.15 20.53
C GLU A 172 9.05 0.15 19.00
N GLN A 173 8.40 -0.81 18.35
CA GLN A 173 8.30 -0.84 16.88
C GLN A 173 7.45 0.35 16.39
N ALA A 174 6.31 0.62 17.03
CA ALA A 174 5.47 1.76 16.71
C ALA A 174 6.21 3.11 16.87
N LYS A 175 7.01 3.24 17.94
CA LYS A 175 7.90 4.42 18.14
C LYS A 175 8.93 4.55 17.02
N LYS A 176 9.53 3.43 16.58
CA LYS A 176 10.52 3.45 15.49
C LYS A 176 9.91 4.01 14.20
N ILE A 177 8.74 3.53 13.79
CA ILE A 177 8.04 4.04 12.60
C ILE A 177 7.73 5.52 12.75
N TYR A 178 7.19 5.91 13.91
CA TYR A 178 6.89 7.30 14.18
C TYR A 178 8.14 8.19 14.17
N GLY A 179 9.27 7.68 14.63
CA GLY A 179 10.57 8.36 14.54
C GLY A 179 10.96 8.70 13.10
N TYR A 180 10.74 7.77 12.16
CA TYR A 180 10.91 8.03 10.73
C TYR A 180 9.95 9.12 10.22
N ILE A 181 8.68 9.03 10.60
CA ILE A 181 7.66 10.00 10.21
C ILE A 181 7.99 11.40 10.76
N SER A 182 8.28 11.53 12.05
CA SER A 182 8.57 12.81 12.69
C SER A 182 9.82 13.49 12.12
N THR A 183 10.87 12.71 11.85
CA THR A 183 12.09 13.21 11.20
C THR A 183 11.79 13.70 9.78
N MET A 184 11.08 12.90 9.00
CA MET A 184 10.69 13.25 7.62
C MET A 184 9.79 14.50 7.60
N MET A 185 8.77 14.57 8.47
CA MET A 185 7.88 15.72 8.61
C MET A 185 8.65 17.00 8.96
N ASN A 186 9.52 16.94 9.97
CA ASN A 186 10.32 18.09 10.39
C ASN A 186 11.21 18.57 9.24
N GLN A 187 11.87 17.67 8.53
CA GLN A 187 12.76 18.04 7.44
C GLN A 187 11.98 18.61 6.25
N LEU A 188 10.90 17.96 5.80
CA LEU A 188 10.06 18.46 4.71
C LEU A 188 9.51 19.85 5.01
N THR A 189 9.01 20.07 6.24
CA THR A 189 8.40 21.35 6.61
C THR A 189 9.39 22.44 6.96
N SER A 190 10.66 22.13 7.13
CA SER A 190 11.73 23.12 7.32
C SER A 190 12.44 23.49 6.02
N THR A 191 12.60 22.55 5.08
CA THR A 191 13.41 22.74 3.87
C THR A 191 12.60 23.03 2.61
N ASN A 192 11.39 22.44 2.48
CA ASN A 192 10.54 22.62 1.30
C ASN A 192 9.60 23.82 1.48
N PRO A 193 9.65 24.86 0.60
CA PRO A 193 8.83 26.06 0.74
C PRO A 193 7.33 25.81 0.84
N LEU A 194 6.79 24.88 0.04
CA LEU A 194 5.36 24.55 0.04
C LEU A 194 4.92 23.95 1.39
N PHE A 195 5.70 23.02 1.94
CA PHE A 195 5.37 22.40 3.23
C PHE A 195 5.66 23.32 4.42
N LYS A 196 6.62 24.23 4.29
CA LYS A 196 6.85 25.28 5.28
C LYS A 196 5.64 26.23 5.39
N GLU A 197 5.10 26.65 4.25
CA GLU A 197 3.88 27.46 4.20
C GLU A 197 2.67 26.69 4.73
N TYR A 198 2.51 25.42 4.29
CA TYR A 198 1.45 24.54 4.76
C TYR A 198 1.47 24.35 6.28
N LYS A 199 2.66 24.11 6.87
CA LYS A 199 2.85 24.03 8.31
C LYS A 199 2.37 25.29 9.03
N LYS A 200 2.73 26.47 8.52
CA LYS A 200 2.30 27.76 9.08
C LYS A 200 0.78 27.95 8.98
N LYS A 201 0.22 27.66 7.79
CA LYS A 201 -1.23 27.80 7.53
C LYS A 201 -2.09 26.90 8.40
N THR A 202 -1.64 25.70 8.67
CA THR A 202 -2.41 24.70 9.44
C THR A 202 -2.09 24.72 10.94
N ASP A 203 -1.14 25.55 11.38
CA ASP A 203 -0.57 25.51 12.73
C ASP A 203 -0.13 24.10 13.11
N MET A 204 0.70 23.50 12.23
CA MET A 204 1.15 22.12 12.38
C MET A 204 2.30 22.03 13.38
N ASP A 205 2.19 21.05 14.28
CA ASP A 205 3.17 20.76 15.32
C ASP A 205 3.52 19.25 15.31
N VAL A 206 4.83 18.96 15.29
CA VAL A 206 5.36 17.59 15.35
C VAL A 206 5.79 17.31 16.77
N GLN A 207 5.00 16.53 17.50
CA GLN A 207 5.19 16.19 18.90
C GLN A 207 5.85 14.82 19.07
N PHE A 208 6.08 14.40 20.29
CA PHE A 208 6.77 13.15 20.63
C PHE A 208 6.12 11.88 20.06
N ASN A 209 4.77 11.82 20.01
CA ASN A 209 4.01 10.64 19.59
C ASN A 209 2.86 10.96 18.62
N ARG A 210 2.80 12.18 18.10
CA ARG A 210 1.77 12.60 17.14
C ARG A 210 2.19 13.83 16.35
N VAL A 211 1.60 13.99 15.18
CA VAL A 211 1.59 15.26 14.44
C VAL A 211 0.18 15.82 14.50
N ILE A 212 0.03 17.10 14.80
CA ILE A 212 -1.27 17.77 14.89
C ILE A 212 -1.29 19.02 14.01
N GLN A 213 -2.45 19.33 13.45
CA GLN A 213 -2.75 20.59 12.78
C GLN A 213 -3.86 21.26 13.58
N ARG A 214 -3.58 22.32 14.33
CA ARG A 214 -4.57 22.93 15.25
C ARG A 214 -5.71 23.60 14.49
N ASN A 215 -5.42 24.22 13.33
CA ASN A 215 -6.45 24.93 12.56
C ASN A 215 -7.45 24.01 11.86
N THR A 216 -7.08 22.77 11.56
CA THR A 216 -7.95 21.79 10.88
C THR A 216 -8.36 20.63 11.78
N ASN A 217 -7.77 20.52 12.97
CA ASN A 217 -7.88 19.38 13.88
C ASN A 217 -7.52 18.03 13.23
N ASN A 218 -6.60 18.02 12.23
CA ASN A 218 -6.08 16.79 11.66
C ASN A 218 -4.95 16.25 12.53
N ARG A 219 -4.91 14.94 12.74
CA ARG A 219 -3.92 14.28 13.60
C ARG A 219 -3.34 13.05 12.92
N LEU A 220 -2.02 12.85 13.05
CA LEU A 220 -1.36 11.59 12.76
C LEU A 220 -0.82 11.05 14.09
N LEU A 221 -1.33 9.91 14.51
CA LEU A 221 -1.12 9.34 15.84
C LEU A 221 -0.20 8.12 15.78
N GLN A 222 0.74 8.03 16.70
CA GLN A 222 1.44 6.80 17.01
C GLN A 222 0.68 6.10 18.13
N LEU A 223 0.10 4.95 17.82
CA LEU A 223 -0.59 4.10 18.79
C LEU A 223 0.13 2.75 18.85
N SER A 224 0.03 2.06 19.98
CA SER A 224 0.48 0.67 20.07
C SER A 224 -0.71 -0.27 20.21
N ALA A 225 -0.59 -1.46 19.67
CA ALA A 225 -1.60 -2.51 19.78
C ALA A 225 -1.96 -2.81 21.24
N GLU A 226 -0.97 -2.74 22.13
CA GLU A 226 -1.13 -2.95 23.58
C GLU A 226 -2.03 -1.88 24.25
N SER A 227 -2.11 -0.68 23.67
CA SER A 227 -2.85 0.42 24.31
C SER A 227 -4.37 0.28 24.25
N GLY A 228 -4.91 -0.55 23.36
CA GLY A 228 -6.34 -0.81 23.20
C GLY A 228 -7.22 0.40 22.85
N LYS A 229 -6.64 1.59 22.60
CA LYS A 229 -7.34 2.88 22.46
C LYS A 229 -7.77 3.19 21.03
N PHE A 230 -8.23 2.19 20.27
CA PHE A 230 -8.62 2.38 18.87
C PHE A 230 -10.11 2.74 18.70
N ASP A 231 -10.94 2.41 19.67
CA ASP A 231 -12.41 2.43 19.55
C ASP A 231 -13.05 3.82 19.35
N SER A 232 -12.28 4.89 19.61
CA SER A 232 -12.81 6.28 19.52
C SER A 232 -12.38 7.00 18.23
N TYR A 233 -11.70 6.34 17.31
CA TYR A 233 -11.15 6.97 16.12
C TYR A 233 -11.77 6.44 14.84
N HIS A 234 -11.89 7.33 13.85
CA HIS A 234 -12.32 7.02 12.49
C HIS A 234 -11.18 7.36 11.53
N PHE A 235 -10.25 6.42 11.36
CA PHE A 235 -9.03 6.69 10.64
C PHE A 235 -9.22 6.82 9.13
N LEU A 236 -8.84 7.98 8.57
CA LEU A 236 -8.71 8.17 7.13
C LEU A 236 -7.62 7.24 6.55
N SER A 237 -6.53 7.04 7.30
CA SER A 237 -5.47 6.11 6.94
C SER A 237 -4.90 5.46 8.20
N ALA A 238 -4.82 4.14 8.21
CA ALA A 238 -4.20 3.37 9.27
C ALA A 238 -3.13 2.47 8.68
N ILE A 239 -1.91 2.51 9.24
CA ILE A 239 -0.79 1.66 8.84
C ILE A 239 -0.42 0.77 10.03
N PHE A 240 -0.46 -0.53 9.82
CA PHE A 240 -0.06 -1.54 10.79
C PHE A 240 1.21 -2.24 10.29
N ASP A 241 2.35 -1.90 10.90
CA ASP A 241 3.64 -2.51 10.58
C ASP A 241 3.87 -3.75 11.43
N GLU A 242 4.52 -4.75 10.83
CA GLU A 242 4.75 -6.08 11.38
C GLU A 242 3.43 -6.77 11.82
N ALA A 243 2.36 -6.56 11.04
CA ALA A 243 1.03 -7.10 11.32
C ALA A 243 1.01 -8.62 11.45
N GLY A 244 1.92 -9.34 10.77
CA GLY A 244 2.04 -10.79 10.86
C GLY A 244 2.63 -11.33 12.18
N GLU A 245 3.13 -10.48 13.08
CA GLU A 245 3.65 -10.92 14.37
C GLU A 245 2.54 -11.12 15.42
N THR A 246 1.28 -10.77 15.13
CA THR A 246 0.16 -10.93 16.07
C THR A 246 -0.63 -12.22 15.84
N ASN A 247 -0.99 -12.89 16.93
CA ASN A 247 -1.78 -14.11 16.89
C ASN A 247 -3.30 -13.86 17.06
N HIS A 248 -3.74 -12.61 17.05
CA HIS A 248 -5.15 -12.25 17.19
C HIS A 248 -5.52 -11.04 16.31
N SER A 249 -6.78 -10.98 15.88
CA SER A 249 -7.30 -9.95 14.98
C SER A 249 -7.80 -8.66 15.67
N VAL A 250 -7.76 -8.57 16.99
CA VAL A 250 -8.40 -7.50 17.77
C VAL A 250 -8.07 -6.09 17.27
N VAL A 251 -6.81 -5.83 16.91
CA VAL A 251 -6.38 -4.52 16.39
C VAL A 251 -6.97 -4.26 15.02
N THR A 252 -6.89 -5.24 14.12
CA THR A 252 -7.44 -5.18 12.77
C THR A 252 -8.96 -4.94 12.83
N ASP A 253 -9.68 -5.71 13.66
CA ASP A 253 -11.14 -5.61 13.80
C ASP A 253 -11.56 -4.22 14.30
N LYS A 254 -10.84 -3.64 15.26
CA LYS A 254 -11.12 -2.31 15.80
C LYS A 254 -10.85 -1.20 14.76
N ILE A 255 -9.76 -1.30 14.01
CA ILE A 255 -9.43 -0.33 12.97
C ILE A 255 -10.48 -0.39 11.86
N THR A 256 -10.78 -1.58 11.34
CA THR A 256 -11.70 -1.77 10.22
C THR A 256 -13.13 -1.39 10.58
N SER A 257 -13.61 -1.75 11.80
CA SER A 257 -14.93 -1.33 12.28
C SER A 257 -15.05 0.19 12.38
N GLY A 258 -14.02 0.88 12.84
CA GLY A 258 -13.98 2.36 12.91
C GLY A 258 -13.96 3.03 11.51
N GLN A 259 -13.55 2.32 10.48
CA GLN A 259 -13.45 2.84 9.11
C GLN A 259 -14.72 2.65 8.27
N ILE A 260 -15.68 1.82 8.68
CA ILE A 260 -16.90 1.48 7.90
C ILE A 260 -17.63 2.74 7.40
N ASN A 261 -17.73 3.78 8.23
CA ASN A 261 -18.42 5.02 7.91
C ASN A 261 -17.46 6.18 7.57
N THR A 262 -16.18 5.90 7.34
CA THR A 262 -15.19 6.92 6.99
C THR A 262 -14.92 6.90 5.49
N PRO A 263 -15.47 7.87 4.72
CA PRO A 263 -15.22 7.92 3.27
C PRO A 263 -13.73 8.03 2.97
N ASN A 264 -13.29 7.35 1.90
CA ASN A 264 -11.91 7.36 1.45
C ASN A 264 -10.91 6.79 2.48
N SER A 265 -11.40 6.01 3.47
CA SER A 265 -10.54 5.36 4.46
C SER A 265 -9.66 4.29 3.81
N GLN A 266 -8.50 4.04 4.42
CA GLN A 266 -7.59 3.00 3.96
C GLN A 266 -6.86 2.36 5.13
N PHE A 267 -6.87 1.03 5.18
CA PHE A 267 -6.09 0.22 6.10
C PHE A 267 -4.98 -0.50 5.35
N ILE A 268 -3.74 -0.28 5.76
CA ILE A 268 -2.55 -0.85 5.14
C ILE A 268 -1.82 -1.69 6.18
N GLN A 269 -1.75 -2.98 5.94
CA GLN A 269 -0.99 -3.93 6.74
C GLN A 269 0.31 -4.24 6.02
N ILE A 270 1.44 -4.04 6.70
CA ILE A 270 2.77 -4.33 6.14
C ILE A 270 3.48 -5.30 7.07
N SER A 271 4.03 -6.38 6.51
CA SER A 271 4.76 -7.37 7.29
C SER A 271 5.80 -8.11 6.48
N THR A 272 6.56 -8.96 7.14
CA THR A 272 7.31 -10.03 6.49
C THR A 272 6.39 -11.22 6.24
N ALA A 273 6.74 -12.07 5.27
CA ALA A 273 6.02 -13.32 5.05
C ALA A 273 6.18 -14.25 6.25
N TYR A 274 5.06 -14.72 6.78
CA TYR A 274 5.00 -15.71 7.84
C TYR A 274 4.51 -17.03 7.27
N PRO A 275 5.20 -18.16 7.56
CA PRO A 275 4.79 -19.48 7.07
C PRO A 275 3.59 -20.05 7.82
N ASP A 276 3.31 -19.57 9.05
CA ASP A 276 2.25 -20.09 9.90
C ASP A 276 0.88 -19.64 9.40
N SER A 277 0.11 -20.59 8.87
CA SER A 277 -1.24 -20.37 8.33
C SER A 277 -2.31 -20.05 9.39
N THR A 278 -1.99 -20.16 10.68
CA THR A 278 -2.92 -19.86 11.78
C THR A 278 -2.91 -18.38 12.15
N VAL A 279 -1.90 -17.63 11.72
CA VAL A 279 -1.79 -16.18 11.97
C VAL A 279 -2.87 -15.43 11.18
N PRO A 280 -3.65 -14.53 11.82
CA PRO A 280 -4.73 -13.77 11.15
C PRO A 280 -4.27 -13.05 9.88
N PHE A 281 -3.10 -12.41 9.91
CA PHE A 281 -2.52 -11.74 8.74
C PHE A 281 -2.37 -12.70 7.54
N LYS A 282 -1.90 -13.95 7.77
CA LYS A 282 -1.76 -14.94 6.71
C LYS A 282 -3.11 -15.42 6.19
N GLN A 283 -4.10 -15.55 7.05
CA GLN A 283 -5.47 -15.89 6.65
C GLN A 283 -6.08 -14.79 5.78
N GLU A 284 -5.88 -13.52 6.13
CA GLU A 284 -6.31 -12.38 5.31
C GLU A 284 -5.57 -12.34 3.96
N GLU A 285 -4.25 -12.57 3.93
CA GLU A 285 -3.50 -12.71 2.67
C GLU A 285 -4.19 -13.73 1.74
N ASP A 286 -4.47 -14.92 2.26
CA ASP A 286 -5.06 -16.01 1.48
C ASP A 286 -6.48 -15.69 0.98
N VAL A 287 -7.27 -14.98 1.78
CA VAL A 287 -8.61 -14.50 1.40
C VAL A 287 -8.50 -13.48 0.26
N VAL A 288 -7.63 -12.50 0.39
CA VAL A 288 -7.47 -11.46 -0.64
C VAL A 288 -6.89 -12.03 -1.92
N ILE A 289 -5.91 -12.95 -1.85
CA ILE A 289 -5.38 -13.65 -3.02
C ILE A 289 -6.50 -14.40 -3.75
N LYS A 290 -7.32 -15.18 -3.03
CA LYS A 290 -8.46 -15.88 -3.62
C LYS A 290 -9.45 -14.93 -4.29
N ALA A 291 -9.74 -13.79 -3.67
CA ALA A 291 -10.61 -12.77 -4.26
C ALA A 291 -9.99 -12.16 -5.54
N MET A 292 -8.68 -11.97 -5.58
CA MET A 292 -7.97 -11.52 -6.79
C MET A 292 -7.94 -12.61 -7.90
N GLU A 293 -7.93 -13.90 -7.53
CA GLU A 293 -8.02 -15.03 -8.46
C GLU A 293 -9.43 -15.21 -9.04
N GLN A 294 -10.47 -14.80 -8.30
CA GLN A 294 -11.89 -14.86 -8.69
C GLN A 294 -12.40 -13.55 -9.27
N ASP A 295 -11.73 -13.08 -10.27
CA ASP A 295 -12.00 -11.80 -10.90
C ASP A 295 -13.45 -11.56 -11.38
N ASP A 296 -14.13 -12.61 -11.76
CA ASP A 296 -15.52 -12.58 -12.22
C ASP A 296 -16.52 -12.20 -11.10
N LYS A 297 -16.19 -12.43 -9.85
CA LYS A 297 -17.07 -12.11 -8.71
C LYS A 297 -16.93 -10.68 -8.19
N ARG A 298 -15.84 -10.00 -8.48
CA ARG A 298 -15.55 -8.62 -8.08
C ARG A 298 -15.53 -8.38 -6.56
N GLU A 299 -15.59 -9.44 -5.73
CA GLU A 299 -15.56 -9.34 -4.26
C GLU A 299 -14.26 -8.71 -3.73
N GLY A 300 -13.16 -8.85 -4.47
CA GLY A 300 -11.85 -8.28 -4.13
C GLY A 300 -11.57 -6.87 -4.66
N ASP A 301 -12.56 -6.16 -5.21
CA ASP A 301 -12.31 -4.87 -5.89
C ASP A 301 -11.72 -3.80 -4.98
N HIS A 302 -12.09 -3.80 -3.69
CA HIS A 302 -11.57 -2.89 -2.69
C HIS A 302 -10.38 -3.42 -1.89
N GLN A 303 -9.86 -4.61 -2.25
CA GLN A 303 -8.77 -5.26 -1.56
C GLN A 303 -7.57 -5.45 -2.49
N LEU A 304 -6.36 -5.32 -1.93
CA LEU A 304 -5.11 -5.48 -2.66
C LEU A 304 -4.12 -6.28 -1.82
N ALA A 305 -3.56 -7.35 -2.38
CA ALA A 305 -2.45 -8.09 -1.79
C ALA A 305 -1.21 -7.99 -2.70
N LEU A 306 -0.12 -7.47 -2.14
CA LEU A 306 1.18 -7.33 -2.78
C LEU A 306 2.21 -8.15 -1.99
N ILE A 307 2.44 -9.40 -2.42
CA ILE A 307 3.16 -10.39 -1.63
C ILE A 307 4.39 -10.87 -2.41
N TRP A 308 5.58 -10.43 -1.96
CA TRP A 308 6.88 -10.87 -2.45
C TRP A 308 7.38 -12.08 -1.64
N ALA A 309 6.63 -13.17 -1.69
CA ALA A 309 7.03 -14.47 -1.15
C ALA A 309 7.50 -15.39 -2.28
N GLN A 310 8.34 -16.35 -1.93
CA GLN A 310 8.71 -17.43 -2.84
C GLN A 310 7.58 -18.47 -2.90
N ASP A 311 7.34 -19.02 -4.08
CA ASP A 311 6.23 -19.96 -4.30
C ASP A 311 6.48 -21.36 -3.72
N SER A 312 7.75 -21.69 -3.38
CA SER A 312 8.15 -22.94 -2.72
C SER A 312 9.54 -22.82 -2.07
N GLU A 313 9.78 -23.67 -1.06
CA GLU A 313 11.09 -23.78 -0.40
C GLU A 313 12.22 -24.19 -1.37
N ASP A 314 11.93 -24.99 -2.38
CA ASP A 314 12.90 -25.44 -3.39
C ASP A 314 13.48 -24.28 -4.22
N LYS A 315 12.70 -23.23 -4.46
CA LYS A 315 13.21 -22.02 -5.15
C LYS A 315 14.14 -21.18 -4.27
N SER A 316 14.07 -21.31 -2.95
CA SER A 316 14.93 -20.57 -2.00
C SER A 316 16.37 -21.08 -2.01
N ILE A 317 16.57 -22.34 -2.28
CA ILE A 317 17.89 -23.01 -2.28
C ILE A 317 18.69 -22.64 -3.52
N ASN A 318 18.02 -22.52 -4.67
CA ASN A 318 18.66 -22.22 -5.96
C ASN A 318 19.09 -20.75 -6.13
N GLN A 319 18.53 -19.80 -5.36
CA GLN A 319 18.95 -18.38 -5.39
C GLN A 319 20.15 -18.07 -4.50
N LYS A 320 20.57 -18.96 -3.60
CA LYS A 320 21.78 -18.78 -2.78
C LYS A 320 23.08 -19.20 -3.50
N LEU A 321 22.98 -19.73 -4.71
CA LEU A 321 24.10 -20.27 -5.51
C LEU A 321 24.34 -19.51 -6.82
N GLY A 322 23.71 -18.35 -7.02
CA GLY A 322 23.90 -17.50 -8.19
C GLY A 322 24.36 -16.09 -7.85
#